data_55dda4aa20fbc6cefa8a4cdc12fbc990
#
_entry.id   55dda4aa20fbc6cefa8a4cdc12fbc990
#
_cell.length_a   1.000
_cell.length_b   1.000
_cell.length_c   1.000
_cell.angle_alpha   90.00
_cell.angle_beta   90.00
_cell.angle_gamma   90.00
#
_symmetry.space_group_name_H-M   'P 1'
#
loop_
_entity.id
_entity.type
_entity.pdbx_description
1 polymer ?
#
loop_
_entity_poly.entity_id
_entity_poly.type
_entity_poly.pdbx_seq_one_letter_code
_entity_poly.pdbx_strand_id
1 'polypeptide(L)' 'MIIENAQYYTNSLFPDDGNVGIKATINDVEYDIPIAEGNKEYDEIMRQVAAGTLTIADAE' A
#
# COMPACT_ATOMS: atom_id res chain seq x y z
N MET A 1 13.29 -6.78 0.12
CA MET A 1 12.35 -5.97 0.92
C MET A 1 11.20 -6.87 1.37
N ILE A 2 10.99 -6.98 2.66
CA ILE A 2 9.90 -7.78 3.23
C ILE A 2 8.74 -6.85 3.53
N ILE A 3 7.61 -7.05 2.86
CA ILE A 3 6.42 -6.21 3.03
C ILE A 3 5.31 -7.07 3.64
N GLU A 4 4.74 -6.61 4.75
CA GLU A 4 3.68 -7.30 5.48
C GLU A 4 2.54 -6.35 5.80
N ASN A 5 1.37 -6.91 6.08
CA ASN A 5 0.19 -6.16 6.55
C ASN A 5 -0.19 -5.00 5.62
N ALA A 6 -0.04 -5.20 4.31
CA ALA A 6 -0.40 -4.17 3.35
C ALA A 6 -1.92 -4.01 3.30
N GLN A 7 -2.38 -2.76 3.38
CA GLN A 7 -3.81 -2.43 3.34
C GLN A 7 -4.00 -1.06 2.71
N TYR A 8 -4.99 -0.95 1.83
CA TYR A 8 -5.39 0.34 1.29
C TYR A 8 -6.05 1.19 2.38
N TYR A 9 -5.92 2.51 2.27
CA TYR A 9 -6.67 3.42 3.13
C TYR A 9 -7.25 4.56 2.32
N THR A 10 -8.34 5.13 2.84
CA THR A 10 -9.03 6.26 2.22
C THR A 10 -8.82 7.52 3.04
N ASN A 11 -9.01 8.69 2.41
CA ASN A 11 -8.99 9.95 3.13
C ASN A 11 -10.31 10.07 3.91
N SER A 12 -10.26 10.21 5.24
CA SER A 12 -11.44 10.28 6.07
C SER A 12 -12.28 11.55 5.82
N LEU A 13 -11.67 12.61 5.27
CA LEU A 13 -12.38 13.85 4.92
C LEU A 13 -13.05 13.76 3.54
N PHE A 14 -12.52 12.91 2.66
CA PHE A 14 -13.01 12.76 1.29
C PHE A 14 -13.05 11.27 0.93
N PRO A 15 -13.94 10.50 1.59
CA PRO A 15 -13.96 9.04 1.39
C PRO A 15 -14.37 8.64 -0.04
N ASP A 16 -15.05 9.53 -0.77
CA ASP A 16 -15.48 9.27 -2.15
C ASP A 16 -14.31 9.33 -3.14
N ASP A 17 -13.14 9.83 -2.73
CA ASP A 17 -11.94 9.86 -3.59
C ASP A 17 -11.31 8.47 -3.76
N GLY A 18 -11.81 7.48 -3.03
CA GLY A 18 -11.28 6.12 -3.09
C GLY A 18 -9.99 5.96 -2.32
N ASN A 19 -9.22 4.93 -2.68
CA ASN A 19 -7.97 4.63 -2.00
C ASN A 19 -6.92 5.69 -2.31
N VAL A 20 -6.34 6.29 -1.27
CA VAL A 20 -5.33 7.36 -1.43
C VAL A 20 -3.93 6.87 -1.09
N GLY A 21 -3.79 5.70 -0.49
CA GLY A 21 -2.49 5.16 -0.15
C GLY A 21 -2.57 3.74 0.38
N ILE A 22 -1.43 3.22 0.76
CA ILE A 22 -1.28 1.86 1.30
C ILE A 22 -0.50 1.95 2.60
N LYS A 23 -1.04 1.34 3.65
CA LYS A 23 -0.29 1.15 4.90
C LYS A 23 0.34 -0.23 4.86
N ALA A 24 1.64 -0.29 5.08
CA ALA A 24 2.36 -1.56 5.05
C ALA A 24 3.51 -1.54 6.04
N THR A 25 3.86 -2.73 6.55
CA THR A 25 5.05 -2.90 7.37
C THR A 25 6.18 -3.40 6.47
N ILE A 26 7.24 -2.62 6.37
CA ILE A 26 8.40 -2.94 5.55
C ILE A 26 9.60 -3.07 6.48
N ASN A 27 10.20 -4.28 6.50
CA ASN A 27 11.37 -4.58 7.36
C ASN A 27 11.10 -4.20 8.83
N ASP A 28 9.92 -4.56 9.33
CA ASP A 28 9.47 -4.32 10.71
C ASP A 28 9.19 -2.85 11.04
N VAL A 29 9.11 -1.98 10.03
CA VAL A 29 8.75 -0.56 10.21
C VAL A 29 7.48 -0.26 9.44
N GLU A 30 6.51 0.38 10.08
CA GLU A 30 5.26 0.75 9.46
C GLU A 30 5.43 2.02 8.61
N TYR A 31 4.92 1.96 7.37
CA TYR A 31 4.98 3.08 6.43
C TYR A 31 3.60 3.37 5.87
N ASP A 32 3.37 4.65 5.58
CA ASP A 32 2.24 5.11 4.77
C ASP A 32 2.79 5.44 3.38
N ILE A 33 2.32 4.71 2.37
CA ILE A 33 2.86 4.80 1.02
C ILE A 33 1.80 5.39 0.11
N PRO A 34 2.05 6.55 -0.50
CA PRO A 34 1.07 7.15 -1.42
C PRO A 34 0.94 6.32 -2.69
N ILE A 35 -0.28 6.29 -3.25
CA ILE A 35 -0.49 5.67 -4.55
C ILE A 35 -0.03 6.68 -5.60
N ALA A 36 1.23 6.56 -6.01
CA ALA A 36 1.85 7.48 -6.94
C ALA A 36 2.87 6.76 -7.80
N GLU A 37 2.85 7.00 -9.10
CA GLU A 37 3.86 6.48 -10.00
C GLU A 37 5.22 7.06 -9.66
N GLY A 38 6.27 6.26 -9.79
CA GLY A 38 7.63 6.67 -9.48
C GLY A 38 8.02 6.56 -8.02
N ASN A 39 7.09 6.24 -7.13
CA ASN A 39 7.41 5.95 -5.74
C ASN A 39 7.99 4.54 -5.64
N LYS A 40 9.19 4.41 -5.09
CA LYS A 40 9.90 3.12 -5.05
C LYS A 40 9.16 2.07 -4.24
N GLU A 41 8.62 2.46 -3.10
CA GLU A 41 7.89 1.55 -2.23
C GLU A 41 6.59 1.11 -2.89
N TYR A 42 5.89 2.02 -3.54
CA TYR A 42 4.68 1.69 -4.28
C TYR A 42 4.97 0.72 -5.43
N ASP A 43 6.02 1.01 -6.21
CA ASP A 43 6.42 0.16 -7.34
C ASP A 43 6.77 -1.25 -6.85
N GLU A 44 7.49 -1.37 -5.74
CA GLU A 44 7.85 -2.66 -5.17
C GLU A 44 6.62 -3.43 -4.68
N ILE A 45 5.67 -2.74 -4.04
CA ILE A 45 4.42 -3.36 -3.61
C ILE A 45 3.66 -3.91 -4.81
N MET A 46 3.52 -3.12 -5.86
CA MET A 46 2.80 -3.55 -7.07
C MET A 46 3.50 -4.71 -7.74
N ARG A 47 4.82 -4.72 -7.78
CA ARG A 47 5.59 -5.83 -8.32
C ARG A 47 5.34 -7.13 -7.57
N GLN A 48 5.32 -7.08 -6.25
CA GLN A 48 5.05 -8.26 -5.42
C GLN A 48 3.61 -8.74 -5.53
N VAL A 49 2.67 -7.83 -5.66
CA VAL A 49 1.27 -8.19 -5.91
C VAL A 49 1.13 -8.92 -7.24
N ALA A 50 1.76 -8.40 -8.29
CA ALA A 50 1.74 -9.02 -9.61
C ALA A 50 2.43 -10.39 -9.60
N ALA A 51 3.46 -10.57 -8.78
CA ALA A 51 4.14 -11.86 -8.63
C ALA A 51 3.36 -12.86 -7.77
N GLY A 52 2.29 -12.42 -7.10
CA GLY A 52 1.48 -13.28 -6.23
C GLY A 52 2.07 -13.53 -4.85
N THR A 53 3.11 -12.77 -4.47
CA THR A 53 3.77 -12.94 -3.16
C THR A 53 3.24 -11.98 -2.10
N LEU A 54 2.41 -11.02 -2.50
CA LEU A 54 1.84 -10.04 -1.59
C LEU A 54 0.36 -9.81 -1.93
N THR A 55 -0.47 -9.68 -0.91
CA THR A 55 -1.88 -9.32 -1.05
C THR A 55 -2.13 -8.03 -0.28
N ILE A 56 -2.83 -7.08 -0.90
CA ILE A 56 -3.21 -5.83 -0.27
C ILE A 56 -4.68 -5.95 0.16
N ALA A 57 -4.94 -5.77 1.45
CA ALA A 57 -6.30 -5.80 1.97
C ALA A 57 -7.08 -4.55 1.53
N ASP A 58 -8.39 -4.67 1.41
CA ASP A 58 -9.26 -3.55 1.10
C ASP A 58 -9.28 -2.53 2.24
N ALA A 59 -9.57 -1.28 1.91
CA ALA A 59 -9.74 -0.23 2.91
C ALA A 59 -10.94 -0.54 3.81
N GLU A 60 -10.80 -0.25 5.09
CA GLU A 60 -11.90 -0.37 6.04
C GLU A 60 -12.85 0.82 5.97
#